data_d1671146d287948a9a77424ad298eb13
#
_entry.id   d1671146d287948a9a77424ad298eb13
#
_cell.length_a   1.000
_cell.length_b   1.000
_cell.length_c   1.000
_cell.angle_alpha   90.00
_cell.angle_beta   90.00
_cell.angle_gamma   90.00
#
_symmetry.space_group_name_H-M   'P 1'
#
loop_
_entity.id
_entity.type
_entity.pdbx_description
1 polymer ?
#
loop_
_entity_poly.entity_id
_entity_poly.type
_entity_poly.pdbx_seq_one_letter_code
_entity_poly.pdbx_strand_id
1 'polypeptide(L)'
;MCISCPVVADMLLGKKEKTVLNITETEEEDEFYEDFDFFLFTKLQDSRAYLLEMLQKREVNIATRLSCLVAFGHDMQRRIWMDEVYKMDLLLEKYMETDSEAFFEAKREQFEDEMAERYDLSKNMFALLKSLEIRQPEWATWLGKCQEALHKKGFMEYADLRSVYEEEQLSWESEENCIALYQEQIAVYFLLHYYCGAVYDDNVSAKTKMAVLSAFIIEEMLFAKWVISRTENTKTDWVAITYQFAREIEHSDENIERIEKEVTTTNAFKTATIVKAICAKTNNNEKNL
;
A
#
# COMPACT_ATOMS: atom_id res chain seq x y z
N MET A 1 -4.49 -18.24 -0.02
CA MET A 1 -4.21 -18.03 1.43
C MET A 1 -4.68 -16.63 1.77
N CYS A 2 -5.61 -16.43 2.71
CA CYS A 2 -6.23 -15.11 2.96
C CYS A 2 -5.65 -14.47 4.22
N ILE A 3 -5.13 -13.24 4.12
CA ILE A 3 -4.54 -12.48 5.23
C ILE A 3 -5.57 -12.08 6.31
N SER A 4 -6.86 -12.21 6.02
CA SER A 4 -7.94 -12.04 7.00
C SER A 4 -7.99 -13.13 8.10
N CYS A 5 -7.12 -14.14 8.01
CA CYS A 5 -6.86 -15.12 9.07
C CYS A 5 -5.63 -14.68 9.89
N PRO A 6 -5.72 -14.57 11.23
CA PRO A 6 -4.61 -14.10 12.05
C PRO A 6 -3.36 -14.99 11.96
N VAL A 7 -3.53 -16.30 11.76
CA VAL A 7 -2.39 -17.23 11.58
C VAL A 7 -1.69 -16.97 10.25
N VAL A 8 -2.44 -16.74 9.18
CA VAL A 8 -1.87 -16.41 7.86
C VAL A 8 -1.19 -15.03 7.89
N ALA A 9 -1.80 -14.03 8.54
CA ALA A 9 -1.20 -12.72 8.73
C ALA A 9 0.13 -12.81 9.50
N ASP A 10 0.20 -13.61 10.57
CA ASP A 10 1.43 -13.80 11.34
C ASP A 10 2.53 -14.48 10.50
N MET A 11 2.18 -15.52 9.74
CA MET A 11 3.12 -16.20 8.85
C MET A 11 3.61 -15.27 7.73
N LEU A 12 2.71 -14.48 7.13
CA LEU A 12 3.04 -13.57 6.04
C LEU A 12 3.96 -12.46 6.53
N LEU A 13 3.57 -11.74 7.57
CA LEU A 13 4.36 -10.61 8.10
C LEU A 13 5.71 -11.07 8.65
N GLY A 14 5.81 -12.29 9.19
CA GLY A 14 7.06 -12.87 9.65
C GLY A 14 7.96 -13.44 8.56
N LYS A 15 7.50 -13.49 7.30
CA LYS A 15 8.23 -14.13 6.20
C LYS A 15 9.42 -13.27 5.77
N LYS A 16 10.63 -13.75 6.04
CA LYS A 16 11.89 -13.09 5.64
C LYS A 16 12.29 -13.45 4.20
N GLU A 17 11.89 -14.61 3.70
CA GLU A 17 12.18 -15.05 2.33
C GLU A 17 11.38 -14.23 1.33
N LYS A 18 12.01 -13.90 0.20
CA LYS A 18 11.33 -13.25 -0.92
C LYS A 18 10.26 -14.18 -1.49
N THR A 19 9.12 -13.61 -1.83
CA THR A 19 8.06 -14.33 -2.56
C THR A 19 8.49 -14.48 -4.02
N VAL A 20 8.41 -15.69 -4.53
CA VAL A 20 8.75 -16.04 -5.93
C VAL A 20 7.50 -16.64 -6.58
N LEU A 21 7.21 -16.19 -7.80
CA LEU A 21 6.15 -16.77 -8.64
C LEU A 21 6.73 -17.95 -9.40
N ASN A 22 6.16 -19.14 -9.16
CA ASN A 22 6.42 -20.31 -9.98
C ASN A 22 5.25 -20.48 -10.94
N ILE A 23 5.49 -20.33 -12.23
CA ILE A 23 4.52 -20.57 -13.28
C ILE A 23 4.71 -22.02 -13.75
N THR A 24 3.69 -22.84 -13.61
CA THR A 24 3.64 -24.20 -14.14
C THR A 24 2.59 -24.27 -15.24
N GLU A 25 2.98 -24.77 -16.40
CA GLU A 25 2.02 -25.10 -17.45
C GLU A 25 1.27 -26.37 -17.05
N THR A 26 -0.05 -26.35 -17.17
CA THR A 26 -0.90 -27.52 -16.99
C THR A 26 -1.48 -27.90 -18.35
N GLU A 27 -1.66 -29.22 -18.60
CA GLU A 27 -2.30 -29.75 -19.81
C GLU A 27 -3.85 -29.69 -19.72
N GLU A 28 -4.40 -28.74 -18.97
CA GLU A 28 -5.86 -28.54 -18.91
C GLU A 28 -6.34 -27.93 -20.23
N GLU A 29 -7.52 -28.37 -20.70
CA GLU A 29 -8.15 -27.81 -21.90
C GLU A 29 -8.42 -26.31 -21.66
N ASP A 30 -8.01 -25.46 -22.63
CA ASP A 30 -8.26 -24.03 -22.57
C ASP A 30 -9.77 -23.76 -22.52
N GLU A 31 -10.27 -23.27 -21.38
CA GLU A 31 -11.61 -22.70 -21.31
C GLU A 31 -11.59 -21.36 -22.06
N PHE A 32 -12.29 -21.32 -23.18
CA PHE A 32 -12.39 -20.10 -23.99
C PHE A 32 -13.47 -19.19 -23.38
N TYR A 33 -13.04 -18.04 -22.85
CA TYR A 33 -13.94 -16.97 -22.40
C TYR A 33 -14.01 -15.88 -23.48
N GLU A 34 -15.18 -15.69 -24.12
CA GLU A 34 -15.36 -14.76 -25.23
C GLU A 34 -14.97 -13.30 -24.91
N ASP A 35 -15.12 -12.89 -23.65
CA ASP A 35 -14.88 -11.51 -23.18
C ASP A 35 -13.57 -11.33 -22.40
N PHE A 36 -12.66 -12.32 -22.41
CA PHE A 36 -11.41 -12.23 -21.65
C PHE A 36 -10.29 -11.64 -22.52
N ASP A 37 -9.74 -10.51 -22.10
CA ASP A 37 -8.59 -9.86 -22.76
C ASP A 37 -7.27 -10.57 -22.41
N PHE A 38 -6.95 -11.64 -23.17
CA PHE A 38 -5.69 -12.38 -23.02
C PHE A 38 -4.46 -11.50 -23.26
N PHE A 39 -4.55 -10.52 -24.14
CA PHE A 39 -3.43 -9.64 -24.42
C PHE A 39 -3.11 -8.76 -23.21
N LEU A 40 -4.10 -8.09 -22.64
CA LEU A 40 -3.94 -7.31 -21.42
C LEU A 40 -3.47 -8.21 -20.26
N PHE A 41 -4.06 -9.41 -20.12
CA PHE A 41 -3.68 -10.34 -19.05
C PHE A 41 -2.20 -10.73 -19.09
N THR A 42 -1.66 -11.02 -20.29
CA THR A 42 -0.23 -11.31 -20.47
C THR A 42 0.63 -10.13 -19.99
N LYS A 43 0.27 -8.88 -20.37
CA LYS A 43 0.99 -7.69 -19.92
C LYS A 43 0.92 -7.47 -18.41
N LEU A 44 -0.22 -7.80 -17.80
CA LEU A 44 -0.38 -7.76 -16.35
C LEU A 44 0.50 -8.82 -15.65
N GLN A 45 0.62 -10.03 -16.20
CA GLN A 45 1.48 -11.06 -15.62
C GLN A 45 2.96 -10.66 -15.66
N ASP A 46 3.45 -10.17 -16.81
CA ASP A 46 4.85 -9.74 -16.97
C ASP A 46 5.17 -8.57 -16.03
N SER A 47 4.33 -7.56 -16.01
CA SER A 47 4.52 -6.41 -15.13
C SER A 47 4.37 -6.76 -13.64
N ARG A 48 3.50 -7.71 -13.27
CA ARG A 48 3.39 -8.20 -11.88
C ARG A 48 4.69 -8.84 -11.40
N ALA A 49 5.35 -9.62 -12.26
CA ALA A 49 6.63 -10.24 -11.92
C ALA A 49 7.70 -9.18 -11.60
N TYR A 50 7.81 -8.16 -12.45
CA TYR A 50 8.70 -7.00 -12.23
C TYR A 50 8.35 -6.25 -10.93
N LEU A 51 7.08 -5.92 -10.72
CA LEU A 51 6.63 -5.18 -9.53
C LEU A 51 6.89 -5.95 -8.24
N LEU A 52 6.74 -7.28 -8.28
CA LEU A 52 7.05 -8.14 -7.14
C LEU A 52 8.56 -8.11 -6.82
N GLU A 53 9.41 -8.19 -7.82
CA GLU A 53 10.85 -8.08 -7.65
C GLU A 53 11.24 -6.70 -7.08
N MET A 54 10.74 -5.64 -7.68
CA MET A 54 10.97 -4.24 -7.26
C MET A 54 10.53 -3.99 -5.82
N LEU A 55 9.33 -4.44 -5.42
CA LEU A 55 8.85 -4.30 -4.03
C LEU A 55 9.74 -5.00 -3.02
N GLN A 56 10.45 -6.05 -3.40
CA GLN A 56 11.31 -6.85 -2.53
C GLN A 56 12.81 -6.48 -2.62
N LYS A 57 13.16 -5.35 -3.23
CA LYS A 57 14.51 -4.76 -3.21
C LYS A 57 14.76 -4.05 -1.89
N ARG A 58 15.08 -4.81 -0.84
CA ARG A 58 15.18 -4.32 0.56
C ARG A 58 16.33 -3.36 0.81
N GLU A 59 17.28 -3.28 -0.10
CA GLU A 59 18.34 -2.26 -0.14
C GLU A 59 17.80 -0.86 -0.47
N VAL A 60 16.61 -0.78 -1.06
CA VAL A 60 15.90 0.47 -1.39
C VAL A 60 14.87 0.78 -0.31
N ASN A 61 14.74 2.05 0.07
CA ASN A 61 13.77 2.48 1.08
C ASN A 61 12.34 2.05 0.71
N ILE A 62 11.56 1.61 1.69
CA ILE A 62 10.19 1.12 1.45
C ILE A 62 9.28 2.19 0.82
N ALA A 63 9.39 3.46 1.24
CA ALA A 63 8.60 4.54 0.64
C ALA A 63 8.95 4.75 -0.84
N THR A 64 10.21 4.58 -1.22
CA THR A 64 10.68 4.61 -2.62
C THR A 64 10.03 3.48 -3.41
N ARG A 65 10.06 2.25 -2.90
CA ARG A 65 9.46 1.07 -3.55
C ARG A 65 7.95 1.21 -3.72
N LEU A 66 7.24 1.69 -2.70
CA LEU A 66 5.80 1.96 -2.78
C LEU A 66 5.48 3.10 -3.76
N SER A 67 6.34 4.12 -3.85
CA SER A 67 6.21 5.20 -4.84
C SER A 67 6.37 4.70 -6.27
N CYS A 68 7.33 3.81 -6.52
CA CYS A 68 7.50 3.15 -7.82
C CYS A 68 6.26 2.34 -8.21
N LEU A 69 5.70 1.57 -7.27
CA LEU A 69 4.51 0.76 -7.51
C LEU A 69 3.31 1.61 -7.96
N VAL A 70 3.00 2.67 -7.23
CA VAL A 70 1.82 3.50 -7.56
C VAL A 70 2.03 4.32 -8.84
N ALA A 71 3.27 4.74 -9.13
CA ALA A 71 3.61 5.47 -10.35
C ALA A 71 3.55 4.56 -11.57
N PHE A 72 4.10 3.34 -11.49
CA PHE A 72 4.00 2.34 -12.55
C PHE A 72 2.53 2.03 -12.88
N GLY A 73 1.70 1.77 -11.86
CA GLY A 73 0.28 1.52 -12.04
C GLY A 73 -0.46 2.69 -12.71
N HIS A 74 -0.07 3.93 -12.40
CA HIS A 74 -0.61 5.11 -13.07
C HIS A 74 -0.21 5.17 -14.55
N ASP A 75 1.04 4.89 -14.87
CA ASP A 75 1.53 4.93 -16.25
C ASP A 75 0.97 3.77 -17.09
N MET A 76 0.78 2.58 -16.51
CA MET A 76 0.07 1.46 -17.13
C MET A 76 -1.39 1.83 -17.43
N GLN A 77 -2.09 2.45 -16.45
CA GLN A 77 -3.47 2.90 -16.62
C GLN A 77 -3.62 3.89 -17.78
N ARG A 78 -2.66 4.78 -17.95
CA ARG A 78 -2.66 5.72 -19.10
C ARG A 78 -2.58 4.99 -20.44
N ARG A 79 -1.87 3.84 -20.52
CA ARG A 79 -1.82 3.04 -21.75
C ARG A 79 -3.18 2.42 -22.08
N ILE A 80 -3.90 1.95 -21.06
CA ILE A 80 -5.26 1.44 -21.24
C ILE A 80 -6.18 2.56 -21.74
N TRP A 81 -6.22 3.71 -21.08
CA TRP A 81 -7.08 4.83 -21.47
C TRP A 81 -6.80 5.39 -22.88
N MET A 82 -5.56 5.24 -23.36
CA MET A 82 -5.15 5.69 -24.70
C MET A 82 -5.30 4.61 -25.78
N ASP A 83 -5.83 3.42 -25.42
CA ASP A 83 -5.87 2.25 -26.30
C ASP A 83 -4.46 1.86 -26.82
N GLU A 84 -3.46 1.97 -25.93
CA GLU A 84 -2.05 1.72 -26.21
C GLU A 84 -1.48 0.52 -25.43
N VAL A 85 -2.30 -0.51 -25.15
CA VAL A 85 -1.88 -1.71 -24.40
C VAL A 85 -0.65 -2.36 -25.04
N TYR A 86 -0.52 -2.31 -26.36
CA TYR A 86 0.65 -2.80 -27.12
C TYR A 86 1.97 -2.08 -26.80
N LYS A 87 1.93 -0.92 -26.12
CA LYS A 87 3.12 -0.19 -25.65
C LYS A 87 3.51 -0.49 -24.20
N MET A 88 2.82 -1.40 -23.54
CA MET A 88 3.11 -1.73 -22.14
C MET A 88 4.49 -2.38 -21.96
N ASP A 89 4.96 -3.14 -22.96
CA ASP A 89 6.31 -3.72 -22.92
C ASP A 89 7.38 -2.63 -22.90
N LEU A 90 7.23 -1.60 -23.77
CA LEU A 90 8.15 -0.45 -23.80
C LEU A 90 8.13 0.33 -22.48
N LEU A 91 6.98 0.39 -21.81
CA LEU A 91 6.89 1.01 -20.50
C LEU A 91 7.63 0.18 -19.44
N LEU A 92 7.44 -1.14 -19.46
CA LEU A 92 8.11 -2.08 -18.56
C LEU A 92 9.63 -2.01 -18.76
N GLU A 93 10.11 -2.12 -20.01
CA GLU A 93 11.53 -1.99 -20.36
C GLU A 93 12.11 -0.68 -19.84
N LYS A 94 11.39 0.44 -20.04
CA LYS A 94 11.82 1.75 -19.53
C LYS A 94 12.00 1.75 -18.01
N TYR A 95 11.10 1.13 -17.24
CA TYR A 95 11.24 1.06 -15.78
C TYR A 95 12.37 0.13 -15.34
N MET A 96 12.66 -0.92 -16.11
CA MET A 96 13.77 -1.85 -15.85
C MET A 96 15.13 -1.24 -16.21
N GLU A 97 15.24 -0.47 -17.31
CA GLU A 97 16.47 0.12 -17.81
C GLU A 97 16.82 1.46 -17.14
N THR A 98 15.80 2.26 -16.80
CA THR A 98 16.01 3.52 -16.12
C THR A 98 16.30 3.24 -14.65
N ASP A 99 17.22 4.00 -14.06
CA ASP A 99 17.39 4.01 -12.62
C ASP A 99 16.16 4.69 -11.95
N SER A 100 15.02 4.00 -12.07
CA SER A 100 13.75 4.46 -11.53
C SER A 100 13.81 4.58 -10.00
N GLU A 101 14.63 3.74 -9.36
CA GLU A 101 14.83 3.75 -7.92
C GLU A 101 15.54 5.03 -7.50
N ALA A 102 16.64 5.43 -8.17
CA ALA A 102 17.33 6.69 -7.90
C ALA A 102 16.43 7.90 -8.15
N PHE A 103 15.59 7.86 -9.20
CA PHE A 103 14.62 8.92 -9.45
C PHE A 103 13.62 9.06 -8.30
N PHE A 104 13.03 7.96 -7.84
CA PHE A 104 12.06 8.01 -6.74
C PHE A 104 12.73 8.26 -5.39
N GLU A 105 13.98 7.84 -5.19
CA GLU A 105 14.75 8.20 -3.99
C GLU A 105 14.99 9.72 -3.91
N ALA A 106 15.38 10.35 -5.01
CA ALA A 106 15.50 11.80 -5.10
C ALA A 106 14.14 12.51 -4.88
N LYS A 107 13.04 11.90 -5.33
CA LYS A 107 11.68 12.41 -5.05
C LYS A 107 11.30 12.24 -3.58
N ARG A 108 11.67 11.13 -2.96
CA ARG A 108 11.46 10.90 -1.52
C ARG A 108 12.13 12.00 -0.70
N GLU A 109 13.39 12.31 -0.97
CA GLU A 109 14.11 13.41 -0.31
C GLU A 109 13.43 14.75 -0.54
N GLN A 110 12.98 15.03 -1.76
CA GLN A 110 12.26 16.28 -2.08
C GLN A 110 10.93 16.42 -1.32
N PHE A 111 10.26 15.30 -0.98
CA PHE A 111 8.94 15.29 -0.35
C PHE A 111 8.98 15.00 1.16
N GLU A 112 10.14 15.00 1.79
CA GLU A 112 10.26 14.79 3.25
C GLU A 112 9.45 15.80 4.06
N ASP A 113 9.34 17.05 3.61
CA ASP A 113 8.61 18.12 4.29
C ASP A 113 7.08 18.11 4.07
N GLU A 114 6.56 17.15 3.30
CA GLU A 114 5.14 17.09 2.90
C GLU A 114 4.23 16.43 3.96
N MET A 115 4.49 16.68 5.25
CA MET A 115 3.72 16.10 6.36
C MET A 115 2.24 16.49 6.32
N ALA A 116 1.90 17.65 5.76
CA ALA A 116 0.50 18.05 5.57
C ALA A 116 -0.24 17.13 4.59
N GLU A 117 0.41 16.69 3.51
CA GLU A 117 -0.16 15.73 2.57
C GLU A 117 -0.39 14.36 3.24
N ARG A 118 0.53 13.94 4.11
CA ARG A 118 0.36 12.72 4.90
C ARG A 118 -0.83 12.80 5.85
N TYR A 119 -0.96 13.91 6.58
CA TYR A 119 -2.10 14.17 7.46
C TYR A 119 -3.43 14.14 6.70
N ASP A 120 -3.50 14.80 5.55
CA ASP A 120 -4.71 14.86 4.74
C ASP A 120 -5.05 13.50 4.13
N LEU A 121 -4.05 12.76 3.64
CA LEU A 121 -4.25 11.39 3.13
C LEU A 121 -4.76 10.46 4.24
N SER A 122 -4.14 10.49 5.42
CA SER A 122 -4.58 9.73 6.60
C SER A 122 -6.04 10.03 6.95
N LYS A 123 -6.41 11.31 7.03
CA LYS A 123 -7.79 11.74 7.31
C LYS A 123 -8.79 11.25 6.26
N ASN A 124 -8.43 11.33 4.97
CA ASN A 124 -9.28 10.87 3.88
C ASN A 124 -9.43 9.34 3.88
N MET A 125 -8.35 8.60 4.18
CA MET A 125 -8.43 7.14 4.31
C MET A 125 -9.33 6.70 5.46
N PHE A 126 -9.23 7.31 6.66
CA PHE A 126 -10.15 7.01 7.76
C PHE A 126 -11.60 7.37 7.41
N ALA A 127 -11.84 8.47 6.68
CA ALA A 127 -13.18 8.84 6.22
C ALA A 127 -13.74 7.81 5.23
N LEU A 128 -12.91 7.34 4.29
CA LEU A 128 -13.28 6.28 3.35
C LEU A 128 -13.65 5.01 4.09
N LEU A 129 -12.76 4.49 4.96
CA LEU A 129 -13.02 3.24 5.70
C LEU A 129 -14.29 3.30 6.55
N LYS A 130 -14.61 4.45 7.16
CA LYS A 130 -15.86 4.64 7.92
C LYS A 130 -17.11 4.69 7.04
N SER A 131 -16.96 4.96 5.75
CA SER A 131 -18.08 5.00 4.79
C SER A 131 -18.40 3.64 4.19
N LEU A 132 -17.54 2.64 4.40
CA LEU A 132 -17.72 1.27 3.91
C LEU A 132 -18.76 0.50 4.74
N GLU A 133 -19.23 -0.63 4.20
CA GLU A 133 -20.01 -1.58 4.98
C GLU A 133 -19.16 -2.10 6.15
N ILE A 134 -19.65 -1.93 7.36
CA ILE A 134 -18.96 -2.38 8.58
C ILE A 134 -19.53 -3.72 8.99
N ARG A 135 -18.68 -4.73 8.97
CA ARG A 135 -19.05 -6.11 9.30
C ARG A 135 -18.99 -6.40 10.81
N GLN A 136 -18.09 -5.71 11.52
CA GLN A 136 -17.90 -5.89 12.96
C GLN A 136 -18.03 -4.56 13.71
N PRO A 137 -18.93 -4.43 14.70
CA PRO A 137 -19.10 -3.18 15.46
C PRO A 137 -17.82 -2.68 16.14
N GLU A 138 -16.94 -3.61 16.54
CA GLU A 138 -15.66 -3.32 17.19
C GLU A 138 -14.74 -2.55 16.22
N TRP A 139 -14.80 -2.86 14.93
CA TRP A 139 -14.06 -2.16 13.89
C TRP A 139 -14.48 -0.69 13.76
N ALA A 140 -15.79 -0.43 13.73
CA ALA A 140 -16.30 0.96 13.72
C ALA A 140 -15.81 1.76 14.94
N THR A 141 -15.83 1.11 16.11
CA THR A 141 -15.35 1.70 17.36
C THR A 141 -13.85 1.99 17.29
N TRP A 142 -13.07 1.06 16.72
CA TRP A 142 -11.63 1.22 16.54
C TRP A 142 -11.29 2.35 15.57
N LEU A 143 -11.92 2.40 14.39
CA LEU A 143 -11.75 3.50 13.43
C LEU A 143 -12.08 4.87 14.06
N GLY A 144 -13.14 4.93 14.87
CA GLY A 144 -13.50 6.15 15.59
C GLY A 144 -12.40 6.60 16.56
N LYS A 145 -11.83 5.68 17.34
CA LYS A 145 -10.72 5.97 18.26
C LYS A 145 -9.47 6.42 17.54
N CYS A 146 -9.11 5.76 16.42
CA CYS A 146 -7.96 6.16 15.61
C CYS A 146 -8.13 7.58 15.07
N GLN A 147 -9.27 7.88 14.48
CA GLN A 147 -9.56 9.21 13.94
C GLN A 147 -9.56 10.29 15.02
N GLU A 148 -10.11 10.01 16.19
CA GLU A 148 -10.07 10.94 17.33
C GLU A 148 -8.64 11.17 17.80
N ALA A 149 -7.84 10.11 17.95
CA ALA A 149 -6.45 10.19 18.40
C ALA A 149 -5.56 11.01 17.47
N LEU A 150 -5.71 10.82 16.15
CA LEU A 150 -4.83 11.45 15.16
C LEU A 150 -5.32 12.81 14.66
N HIS A 151 -6.64 13.03 14.55
CA HIS A 151 -7.15 14.18 13.80
C HIS A 151 -7.97 15.18 14.62
N LYS A 152 -8.36 14.87 15.88
CA LYS A 152 -9.21 15.74 16.69
C LYS A 152 -8.59 17.10 16.99
N LYS A 153 -7.26 17.13 17.23
CA LYS A 153 -6.54 18.34 17.60
C LYS A 153 -5.87 19.06 16.41
N GLY A 154 -6.01 18.50 15.19
CA GLY A 154 -5.54 19.10 13.95
C GLY A 154 -4.10 18.74 13.60
N PHE A 155 -3.62 19.37 12.50
CA PHE A 155 -2.36 19.03 11.85
C PHE A 155 -1.14 19.19 12.76
N MET A 156 -1.04 20.27 13.53
CA MET A 156 0.15 20.53 14.36
C MET A 156 0.37 19.43 15.41
N GLU A 157 -0.68 19.04 16.12
CA GLU A 157 -0.58 17.95 17.10
C GLU A 157 -0.24 16.61 16.43
N TYR A 158 -0.82 16.34 15.24
CA TYR A 158 -0.47 15.15 14.47
C TYR A 158 1.01 15.11 14.10
N ALA A 159 1.55 16.22 13.59
CA ALA A 159 2.96 16.33 13.19
C ALA A 159 3.91 16.18 14.39
N ASP A 160 3.60 16.83 15.53
CA ASP A 160 4.40 16.71 16.75
C ASP A 160 4.40 15.26 17.29
N LEU A 161 3.24 14.61 17.33
CA LEU A 161 3.12 13.23 17.77
C LEU A 161 3.82 12.28 16.81
N ARG A 162 3.74 12.54 15.49
CA ARG A 162 4.41 11.72 14.48
C ARG A 162 5.92 11.79 14.61
N SER A 163 6.49 12.95 14.89
CA SER A 163 7.93 13.12 15.15
C SER A 163 8.41 12.22 16.28
N VAL A 164 7.70 12.27 17.42
CA VAL A 164 8.04 11.43 18.57
C VAL A 164 7.88 9.95 18.25
N TYR A 165 6.80 9.58 17.56
CA TYR A 165 6.55 8.19 17.16
C TYR A 165 7.66 7.64 16.27
N GLU A 166 8.12 8.41 15.28
CA GLU A 166 9.19 7.99 14.36
C GLU A 166 10.54 7.82 15.09
N GLU A 167 10.84 8.70 16.06
CA GLU A 167 12.04 8.55 16.91
C GLU A 167 11.97 7.27 17.77
N GLU A 168 10.84 7.02 18.43
CA GLU A 168 10.66 5.81 19.24
C GLU A 168 10.66 4.55 18.36
N GLN A 169 10.03 4.60 17.18
CA GLN A 169 9.96 3.50 16.24
C GLN A 169 11.35 2.98 15.83
N LEU A 170 12.32 3.89 15.63
CA LEU A 170 13.71 3.52 15.36
C LEU A 170 14.33 2.66 16.48
N SER A 171 13.92 2.88 17.71
CA SER A 171 14.41 2.11 18.87
C SER A 171 13.80 0.71 18.96
N TRP A 172 12.65 0.47 18.34
CA TRP A 172 11.95 -0.81 18.32
C TRP A 172 12.35 -1.71 17.16
N GLU A 173 13.02 -1.11 16.15
CA GLU A 173 13.43 -1.84 14.95
C GLU A 173 14.45 -2.91 15.31
N SER A 174 14.19 -4.16 14.92
CA SER A 174 15.04 -5.31 15.15
C SER A 174 14.82 -6.35 14.04
N GLU A 175 15.62 -7.41 14.03
CA GLU A 175 15.37 -8.52 13.09
C GLU A 175 14.01 -9.20 13.27
N GLU A 176 13.42 -9.12 14.47
CA GLU A 176 12.13 -9.72 14.79
C GLU A 176 10.96 -8.75 14.63
N ASN A 177 11.24 -7.45 14.63
CA ASN A 177 10.26 -6.37 14.47
C ASN A 177 10.70 -5.40 13.39
N CYS A 178 10.61 -5.80 12.13
CA CYS A 178 11.04 -5.00 10.97
C CYS A 178 9.82 -4.38 10.26
N ILE A 179 9.61 -3.10 10.49
CA ILE A 179 8.44 -2.35 10.02
C ILE A 179 8.41 -2.27 8.48
N ALA A 180 9.56 -2.01 7.87
CA ALA A 180 9.68 -1.97 6.41
C ALA A 180 9.33 -3.32 5.77
N LEU A 181 9.66 -4.44 6.43
CA LEU A 181 9.27 -5.77 5.98
C LEU A 181 7.76 -5.98 6.08
N TYR A 182 7.11 -5.53 7.15
CA TYR A 182 5.67 -5.67 7.30
C TYR A 182 4.91 -4.88 6.23
N GLN A 183 5.33 -3.64 5.95
CA GLN A 183 4.77 -2.83 4.87
C GLN A 183 4.99 -3.48 3.49
N GLU A 184 6.18 -4.05 3.24
CA GLU A 184 6.48 -4.83 2.03
C GLU A 184 5.52 -6.01 1.88
N GLN A 185 5.38 -6.83 2.92
CA GLN A 185 4.54 -8.03 2.86
C GLN A 185 3.06 -7.72 2.65
N ILE A 186 2.56 -6.63 3.24
CA ILE A 186 1.19 -6.15 2.99
C ILE A 186 1.04 -5.73 1.53
N ALA A 187 1.95 -4.90 1.00
CA ALA A 187 1.88 -4.45 -0.38
C ALA A 187 2.01 -5.62 -1.37
N VAL A 188 2.93 -6.55 -1.12
CA VAL A 188 3.11 -7.79 -1.93
C VAL A 188 1.83 -8.63 -1.91
N TYR A 189 1.19 -8.80 -0.76
CA TYR A 189 -0.05 -9.55 -0.65
C TYR A 189 -1.15 -8.96 -1.54
N PHE A 190 -1.44 -7.66 -1.39
CA PHE A 190 -2.48 -7.01 -2.19
C PHE A 190 -2.13 -6.96 -3.68
N LEU A 191 -0.86 -6.76 -4.04
CA LEU A 191 -0.41 -6.85 -5.42
C LEU A 191 -0.71 -8.23 -6.02
N LEU A 192 -0.34 -9.31 -5.34
CA LEU A 192 -0.50 -10.67 -5.84
C LEU A 192 -1.97 -11.09 -5.99
N HIS A 193 -2.84 -10.64 -5.08
CA HIS A 193 -4.25 -11.04 -5.08
C HIS A 193 -5.11 -10.24 -6.05
N TYR A 194 -4.80 -8.95 -6.27
CA TYR A 194 -5.72 -8.07 -6.99
C TYR A 194 -5.20 -7.56 -8.33
N TYR A 195 -3.88 -7.49 -8.52
CA TYR A 195 -3.31 -6.78 -9.69
C TYR A 195 -3.80 -7.31 -11.03
N CYS A 196 -3.75 -8.63 -11.25
CA CYS A 196 -4.22 -9.23 -12.50
C CYS A 196 -5.74 -9.20 -12.67
N GLY A 197 -6.51 -8.93 -11.60
CA GLY A 197 -7.94 -8.68 -11.67
C GLY A 197 -8.31 -7.45 -12.50
N ALA A 198 -7.33 -6.56 -12.77
CA ALA A 198 -7.52 -5.44 -13.70
C ALA A 198 -7.89 -5.87 -15.13
N VAL A 199 -7.75 -7.15 -15.49
CA VAL A 199 -8.23 -7.69 -16.78
C VAL A 199 -9.76 -7.64 -16.91
N TYR A 200 -10.49 -7.59 -15.79
CA TYR A 200 -11.96 -7.57 -15.78
C TYR A 200 -12.56 -6.16 -15.71
N ASP A 201 -11.80 -5.17 -15.28
CA ASP A 201 -12.30 -3.81 -15.03
C ASP A 201 -11.42 -2.71 -15.61
N ASP A 202 -10.35 -3.06 -16.34
CA ASP A 202 -9.37 -2.15 -16.93
C ASP A 202 -8.75 -1.16 -15.93
N ASN A 203 -8.72 -1.50 -14.63
CA ASN A 203 -8.36 -0.56 -13.57
C ASN A 203 -7.08 -0.94 -12.80
N VAL A 204 -5.94 -0.94 -13.49
CA VAL A 204 -4.60 -1.21 -12.93
C VAL A 204 -4.25 -0.20 -11.83
N SER A 205 -4.62 1.08 -12.03
CA SER A 205 -4.32 2.14 -11.05
C SER A 205 -4.99 1.90 -9.71
N ALA A 206 -6.23 1.39 -9.68
CA ALA A 206 -6.89 1.05 -8.43
C ALA A 206 -6.16 -0.06 -7.68
N LYS A 207 -5.75 -1.11 -8.38
CA LYS A 207 -5.07 -2.28 -7.78
C LYS A 207 -3.74 -1.89 -7.13
N THR A 208 -2.92 -1.08 -7.81
CA THR A 208 -1.63 -0.62 -7.25
C THR A 208 -1.82 0.37 -6.11
N LYS A 209 -2.79 1.29 -6.21
CA LYS A 209 -3.15 2.19 -5.11
C LYS A 209 -3.67 1.43 -3.90
N MET A 210 -4.52 0.41 -4.08
CA MET A 210 -5.02 -0.42 -3.00
C MET A 210 -3.87 -1.09 -2.23
N ALA A 211 -2.87 -1.64 -2.94
CA ALA A 211 -1.71 -2.25 -2.30
C ALA A 211 -0.91 -1.23 -1.44
N VAL A 212 -0.63 -0.05 -1.99
CA VAL A 212 0.11 1.00 -1.29
C VAL A 212 -0.69 1.60 -0.13
N LEU A 213 -1.97 1.91 -0.35
CA LEU A 213 -2.82 2.53 0.66
C LEU A 213 -3.17 1.57 1.79
N SER A 214 -3.19 0.25 1.55
CA SER A 214 -3.36 -0.75 2.61
C SER A 214 -2.15 -0.75 3.56
N ALA A 215 -0.92 -0.74 3.03
CA ALA A 215 0.28 -0.63 3.85
C ALA A 215 0.32 0.70 4.63
N PHE A 216 -0.05 1.80 3.97
CA PHE A 216 -0.11 3.14 4.58
C PHE A 216 -1.12 3.22 5.72
N ILE A 217 -2.38 2.80 5.51
CA ILE A 217 -3.42 2.98 6.53
C ILE A 217 -3.24 2.05 7.73
N ILE A 218 -2.70 0.85 7.52
CA ILE A 218 -2.37 -0.06 8.61
C ILE A 218 -1.29 0.57 9.50
N GLU A 219 -0.27 1.21 8.93
CA GLU A 219 0.74 1.95 9.67
C GLU A 219 0.14 3.15 10.42
N GLU A 220 -0.79 3.90 9.82
CA GLU A 220 -1.51 4.99 10.49
C GLU A 220 -2.37 4.50 11.67
N MET A 221 -2.96 3.30 11.57
CA MET A 221 -3.68 2.67 12.68
C MET A 221 -2.75 2.27 13.82
N LEU A 222 -1.53 1.81 13.50
CA LEU A 222 -0.49 1.52 14.50
C LEU A 222 0.02 2.79 15.16
N PHE A 223 0.19 3.86 14.41
CA PHE A 223 0.47 5.17 14.96
C PHE A 223 -0.64 5.64 15.92
N ALA A 224 -1.91 5.48 15.55
CA ALA A 224 -3.04 5.78 16.44
C ALA A 224 -3.03 4.92 17.70
N LYS A 225 -2.71 3.61 17.59
CA LYS A 225 -2.57 2.72 18.75
C LYS A 225 -1.51 3.25 19.71
N TRP A 226 -0.33 3.65 19.19
CA TRP A 226 0.74 4.23 20.00
C TRP A 226 0.29 5.55 20.66
N VAL A 227 -0.39 6.43 19.92
CA VAL A 227 -0.92 7.69 20.52
C VAL A 227 -1.85 7.41 21.70
N ILE A 228 -2.67 6.36 21.60
CA ILE A 228 -3.63 5.98 22.64
C ILE A 228 -2.95 5.30 23.84
N SER A 229 -2.04 4.37 23.60
CA SER A 229 -1.47 3.47 24.62
C SER A 229 -0.11 3.90 25.14
N ARG A 230 0.65 4.64 24.33
CA ARG A 230 2.06 4.97 24.59
C ARG A 230 2.94 3.74 24.82
N THR A 231 2.64 2.66 24.11
CA THR A 231 3.40 1.41 24.14
C THR A 231 3.95 1.07 22.78
N GLU A 232 5.09 0.41 22.74
CA GLU A 232 5.70 -0.11 21.52
C GLU A 232 4.69 -0.88 20.65
N ASN A 233 4.82 -0.75 19.33
CA ASN A 233 4.11 -1.56 18.36
C ASN A 233 4.93 -2.81 18.03
N THR A 234 4.44 -3.94 18.51
CA THR A 234 5.05 -5.25 18.29
C THR A 234 4.54 -5.91 17.00
N LYS A 235 5.22 -6.97 16.53
CA LYS A 235 4.71 -7.82 15.44
C LYS A 235 3.26 -8.27 15.69
N THR A 236 2.91 -8.60 16.96
CA THR A 236 1.54 -9.01 17.31
C THR A 236 0.52 -7.90 17.02
N ASP A 237 0.87 -6.64 17.24
CA ASP A 237 0.00 -5.51 16.92
C ASP A 237 -0.17 -5.34 15.40
N TRP A 238 0.92 -5.48 14.64
CA TRP A 238 0.88 -5.48 13.18
C TRP A 238 -0.04 -6.58 12.65
N VAL A 239 0.12 -7.81 13.15
CA VAL A 239 -0.74 -8.95 12.80
C VAL A 239 -2.20 -8.64 13.11
N ALA A 240 -2.48 -8.17 14.33
CA ALA A 240 -3.85 -7.92 14.79
C ALA A 240 -4.58 -6.87 13.92
N ILE A 241 -3.92 -5.76 13.61
CA ILE A 241 -4.52 -4.70 12.79
C ILE A 241 -4.63 -5.13 11.33
N THR A 242 -3.62 -5.81 10.79
CA THR A 242 -3.61 -6.26 9.40
C THR A 242 -4.74 -7.25 9.11
N TYR A 243 -4.91 -8.30 9.94
CA TYR A 243 -5.97 -9.27 9.67
C TYR A 243 -7.38 -8.67 9.89
N GLN A 244 -7.55 -7.76 10.83
CA GLN A 244 -8.83 -7.08 11.04
C GLN A 244 -9.16 -6.18 9.85
N PHE A 245 -8.21 -5.39 9.37
CA PHE A 245 -8.36 -4.57 8.17
C PHE A 245 -8.75 -5.44 6.96
N ALA A 246 -7.98 -6.48 6.67
CA ALA A 246 -8.25 -7.37 5.55
C ALA A 246 -9.62 -8.05 5.66
N ARG A 247 -10.02 -8.45 6.87
CA ARG A 247 -11.33 -9.08 7.11
C ARG A 247 -12.50 -8.15 6.82
N GLU A 248 -12.36 -6.86 7.12
CA GLU A 248 -13.41 -5.87 6.81
C GLU A 248 -13.48 -5.54 5.32
N ILE A 249 -12.34 -5.58 4.61
CA ILE A 249 -12.26 -5.22 3.20
C ILE A 249 -12.54 -6.43 2.29
N GLU A 250 -11.80 -7.53 2.47
CA GLU A 250 -11.79 -8.66 1.53
C GLU A 250 -13.02 -9.57 1.61
N HIS A 251 -13.82 -9.46 2.66
CA HIS A 251 -15.06 -10.22 2.80
C HIS A 251 -16.31 -9.46 2.31
N SER A 252 -16.14 -8.36 1.59
CA SER A 252 -17.20 -7.57 0.98
C SER A 252 -16.74 -7.06 -0.38
N ASP A 253 -17.28 -7.63 -1.45
CA ASP A 253 -17.02 -7.17 -2.82
C ASP A 253 -17.42 -5.70 -2.99
N GLU A 254 -18.52 -5.27 -2.35
CA GLU A 254 -18.96 -3.88 -2.36
C GLU A 254 -17.92 -2.93 -1.72
N ASN A 255 -17.25 -3.36 -0.65
CA ASN A 255 -16.17 -2.57 -0.06
C ASN A 255 -14.97 -2.44 -0.99
N ILE A 256 -14.57 -3.53 -1.65
CA ILE A 256 -13.47 -3.52 -2.62
C ILE A 256 -13.81 -2.57 -3.78
N GLU A 257 -14.96 -2.75 -4.43
CA GLU A 257 -15.40 -1.90 -5.54
C GLU A 257 -15.48 -0.43 -5.15
N ARG A 258 -15.97 -0.14 -3.96
CA ARG A 258 -16.08 1.22 -3.45
C ARG A 258 -14.70 1.85 -3.20
N ILE A 259 -13.77 1.11 -2.60
CA ILE A 259 -12.39 1.59 -2.42
C ILE A 259 -11.76 1.88 -3.78
N GLU A 260 -11.83 0.94 -4.73
CA GLU A 260 -11.26 1.09 -6.07
C GLU A 260 -11.82 2.30 -6.82
N LYS A 261 -13.12 2.53 -6.72
CA LYS A 261 -13.77 3.71 -7.27
C LYS A 261 -13.26 5.00 -6.62
N GLU A 262 -13.26 5.08 -5.29
CA GLU A 262 -12.86 6.29 -4.56
C GLU A 262 -11.39 6.64 -4.81
N VAL A 263 -10.48 5.66 -4.79
CA VAL A 263 -9.03 5.91 -4.99
C VAL A 263 -8.68 6.32 -6.42
N THR A 264 -9.57 6.11 -7.38
CA THR A 264 -9.36 6.51 -8.78
C THR A 264 -10.08 7.79 -9.18
N THR A 265 -11.22 8.12 -8.53
CA THR A 265 -12.06 9.26 -8.91
C THR A 265 -11.86 10.48 -8.01
N THR A 266 -11.40 10.29 -6.77
CA THR A 266 -11.28 11.38 -5.79
C THR A 266 -9.90 12.03 -5.82
N ASN A 267 -9.86 13.37 -5.81
CA ASN A 267 -8.61 14.13 -5.86
C ASN A 267 -7.65 13.83 -4.69
N ALA A 268 -8.18 13.45 -3.53
CA ALA A 268 -7.40 13.09 -2.36
C ALA A 268 -6.45 11.89 -2.60
N PHE A 269 -6.77 11.03 -3.56
CA PHE A 269 -6.01 9.83 -3.88
C PHE A 269 -5.27 9.91 -5.22
N LYS A 270 -4.94 11.12 -5.68
CA LYS A 270 -4.05 11.26 -6.85
C LYS A 270 -2.69 10.63 -6.57
N THR A 271 -2.09 10.03 -7.59
CA THR A 271 -0.76 9.40 -7.50
C THR A 271 0.27 10.33 -6.84
N ALA A 272 0.32 11.60 -7.25
CA ALA A 272 1.25 12.57 -6.67
C ALA A 272 0.99 12.82 -5.18
N THR A 273 -0.27 12.92 -4.74
CA THR A 273 -0.64 13.07 -3.32
C THR A 273 -0.21 11.84 -2.51
N ILE A 274 -0.46 10.64 -3.03
CA ILE A 274 -0.03 9.40 -2.37
C ILE A 274 1.49 9.36 -2.23
N VAL A 275 2.25 9.64 -3.30
CA VAL A 275 3.72 9.64 -3.28
C VAL A 275 4.26 10.64 -2.25
N LYS A 276 3.75 11.88 -2.22
CA LYS A 276 4.13 12.87 -1.23
C LYS A 276 3.87 12.39 0.20
N ALA A 277 2.67 11.88 0.44
CA ALA A 277 2.26 11.42 1.76
C ALA A 277 3.10 10.25 2.30
N ILE A 278 3.46 9.26 1.45
CA ILE A 278 4.28 8.13 1.88
C ILE A 278 5.77 8.48 2.03
N CYS A 279 6.24 9.51 1.34
CA CYS A 279 7.61 10.01 1.46
C CYS A 279 7.80 10.97 2.64
N ALA A 280 6.71 11.59 3.14
CA ALA A 280 6.77 12.56 4.22
C ALA A 280 7.35 11.97 5.51
N LYS A 281 8.32 12.67 6.08
CA LYS A 281 8.93 12.39 7.37
C LYS A 281 8.93 13.65 8.22
N THR A 282 9.04 13.49 9.52
CA THR A 282 9.28 14.63 10.41
C THR A 282 10.75 15.00 10.37
N ASN A 283 11.03 16.29 10.07
CA ASN A 283 12.38 16.81 10.09
C ASN A 283 12.94 16.87 11.53
N ASN A 284 13.83 15.95 11.87
CA ASN A 284 14.58 15.97 13.13
C ASN A 284 15.79 16.91 13.10
N ASN A 285 15.97 17.73 12.03
CA ASN A 285 17.18 18.54 11.85
C ASN A 285 17.20 19.89 12.60
N GLU A 286 16.16 20.30 13.31
CA GLU A 286 16.14 21.60 14.02
C GLU A 286 16.43 21.52 15.53
N LYS A 287 16.76 20.36 16.11
CA LYS A 287 17.09 20.24 17.54
C LYS A 287 18.58 20.17 17.88
N ASN A 288 19.46 20.50 16.93
CA ASN A 288 20.91 20.64 17.18
C ASN A 288 21.39 22.08 16.91
N LEU A 289 20.77 23.05 17.57
CA LEU A 289 21.33 24.41 17.78
C LEU A 289 21.23 24.79 19.24
#